data_bafde9b35af4f16fd87f027fea9b8114
#
_entry.id   bafde9b35af4f16fd87f027fea9b8114
#
_cell.length_a   1.000
_cell.length_b   1.000
_cell.length_c   1.000
_cell.angle_alpha   90.00
_cell.angle_beta   90.00
_cell.angle_gamma   90.00
#
_symmetry.space_group_name_H-M   'P 1'
#
loop_
_entity.id
_entity.type
_entity.pdbx_description
1 polymer ?
#
loop_
_entity_poly.entity_id
_entity_poly.type
_entity_poly.pdbx_seq_one_letter_code
_entity_poly.pdbx_strand_id
1 'polypeptide(L)'
;MSKNQSETKEVKMATKGKSKGGEKQQQSLSLGRETVEELEREAERRGLNKSQLADLLLNGQLTQSAEKPTIISIMSYKGGVAKTTTSTCLAVCLSEMGYKVLVIDMDGQGNVSQSLRVYDPRSEEACIADVLYQTTPNGQRKSLRDVMKPTDYNNVFCVPSNFRFADADTRLKAEIAGGVDTRLCYAIEDLVEEMAREGDDRFDYIIIDCGPRLDMTTTNAIVALEAGNNASHIIIPIKVDGFAIAGLSQTIDTINRTAKERRRLPQHWKILQTMIERKTSAYKVGCELLKEAIPNAEYFNTKIEKSTVVPEASLAMEPLITYAPDSKPGMQYRLLAQEIEEMNA
;
A
#
# COMPACT_ATOMS: atom_id res chain seq x y z
N MET A 1 21.35 15.53 -43.79
CA MET A 1 21.31 14.07 -43.61
C MET A 1 22.37 13.71 -42.57
N SER A 2 22.01 13.62 -41.32
CA SER A 2 22.88 13.21 -40.24
C SER A 2 22.28 11.92 -39.65
N LYS A 3 23.01 10.82 -39.79
CA LYS A 3 22.65 9.51 -39.27
C LYS A 3 22.95 9.50 -37.77
N ASN A 4 21.93 9.49 -36.95
CA ASN A 4 22.04 9.08 -35.53
C ASN A 4 22.34 7.58 -35.51
N GLN A 5 23.57 7.22 -35.24
CA GLN A 5 23.95 5.86 -34.82
C GLN A 5 23.68 5.76 -33.30
N SER A 6 22.61 5.03 -32.94
CA SER A 6 22.41 4.58 -31.60
C SER A 6 23.48 3.56 -31.22
N GLU A 7 24.43 3.94 -30.37
CA GLU A 7 25.42 3.02 -29.81
C GLU A 7 24.70 2.03 -28.86
N THR A 8 24.58 0.79 -29.31
CA THR A 8 24.18 -0.35 -28.49
C THR A 8 25.41 -0.97 -27.83
N LYS A 9 25.40 -1.15 -26.53
CA LYS A 9 26.41 -1.94 -25.80
C LYS A 9 25.96 -3.39 -25.71
N GLU A 10 26.82 -4.30 -26.12
CA GLU A 10 26.61 -5.75 -25.96
C GLU A 10 26.95 -6.16 -24.52
N VAL A 11 25.96 -6.68 -23.79
CA VAL A 11 26.17 -7.24 -22.44
C VAL A 11 26.17 -8.76 -22.56
N LYS A 12 27.31 -9.39 -22.31
CA LYS A 12 27.44 -10.86 -22.29
C LYS A 12 26.92 -11.37 -20.96
N MET A 13 25.88 -12.16 -20.98
CA MET A 13 25.24 -12.78 -19.81
C MET A 13 25.37 -14.30 -19.88
N ALA A 14 25.66 -14.93 -18.74
CA ALA A 14 25.73 -16.37 -18.63
C ALA A 14 24.53 -16.89 -17.83
N THR A 15 23.60 -17.58 -18.46
CA THR A 15 22.45 -18.21 -17.82
C THR A 15 22.78 -19.64 -17.39
N LYS A 16 22.41 -20.01 -16.15
CA LYS A 16 22.46 -21.39 -15.66
C LYS A 16 21.12 -22.08 -15.96
N GLY A 17 20.97 -22.66 -17.13
CA GLY A 17 19.88 -23.62 -17.38
C GLY A 17 20.18 -24.95 -16.72
N LYS A 18 19.26 -25.50 -15.92
CA LYS A 18 19.31 -26.89 -15.46
C LYS A 18 18.99 -27.81 -16.64
N SER A 19 20.02 -28.25 -17.38
CA SER A 19 19.93 -29.44 -18.21
C SER A 19 20.84 -30.52 -17.65
N LYS A 20 20.41 -31.78 -17.74
CA LYS A 20 21.24 -32.95 -17.45
C LYS A 20 22.39 -32.99 -18.47
N GLY A 21 23.55 -32.46 -18.08
CA GLY A 21 24.74 -32.43 -18.95
C GLY A 21 25.25 -30.98 -19.09
N GLY A 22 26.15 -30.64 -18.24
CA GLY A 22 26.78 -29.37 -17.89
C GLY A 22 27.39 -28.49 -18.98
N GLU A 23 26.70 -28.00 -19.98
CA GLU A 23 27.15 -26.91 -20.83
C GLU A 23 26.40 -25.61 -20.51
N LYS A 24 27.18 -24.59 -20.15
CA LYS A 24 26.65 -23.22 -19.98
C LYS A 24 26.39 -22.64 -21.38
N GLN A 25 25.13 -22.43 -21.73
CA GLN A 25 24.78 -21.62 -22.88
C GLN A 25 24.92 -20.14 -22.54
N GLN A 26 25.77 -19.43 -23.28
CA GLN A 26 25.96 -18.00 -23.17
C GLN A 26 25.05 -17.32 -24.21
N GLN A 27 24.05 -16.59 -23.75
CA GLN A 27 23.21 -15.74 -24.60
C GLN A 27 23.63 -14.28 -24.42
N SER A 28 23.72 -13.52 -25.51
CA SER A 28 23.97 -12.10 -25.49
C SER A 28 22.66 -11.35 -25.82
N LEU A 29 22.30 -10.38 -24.98
CA LEU A 29 21.22 -9.45 -25.19
C LEU A 29 21.78 -8.07 -25.56
N SER A 30 21.24 -7.48 -26.64
CA SER A 30 21.58 -6.11 -27.03
C SER A 30 20.58 -5.14 -26.41
N LEU A 31 21.02 -4.37 -25.43
CA LEU A 31 20.21 -3.41 -24.70
C LEU A 31 20.66 -1.97 -25.00
N GLY A 32 19.72 -1.03 -25.00
CA GLY A 32 20.03 0.39 -25.09
C GLY A 32 20.85 0.87 -23.89
N ARG A 33 21.66 1.92 -24.08
CA ARG A 33 22.56 2.46 -23.06
C ARG A 33 21.84 2.84 -21.75
N GLU A 34 20.68 3.48 -21.86
CA GLU A 34 19.84 3.85 -20.69
C GLU A 34 19.39 2.63 -19.89
N THR A 35 18.97 1.56 -20.58
CA THR A 35 18.53 0.30 -19.94
C THR A 35 19.68 -0.40 -19.24
N VAL A 36 20.91 -0.31 -19.78
CA VAL A 36 22.09 -0.88 -19.13
C VAL A 36 22.45 -0.10 -17.86
N GLU A 37 22.36 1.22 -17.88
CA GLU A 37 22.62 2.09 -16.73
C GLU A 37 21.54 1.92 -15.63
N GLU A 38 20.29 1.65 -16.01
CA GLU A 38 19.24 1.29 -15.05
C GLU A 38 19.47 -0.09 -14.42
N LEU A 39 19.87 -1.08 -15.24
CA LEU A 39 20.24 -2.42 -14.75
C LEU A 39 21.45 -2.38 -13.79
N GLU A 40 22.44 -1.55 -14.06
CA GLU A 40 23.58 -1.37 -13.18
C GLU A 40 23.18 -0.80 -11.82
N ARG A 41 22.41 0.29 -11.81
CA ARG A 41 21.91 0.92 -10.59
C ARG A 41 21.03 -0.03 -9.76
N GLU A 42 20.18 -0.80 -10.43
CA GLU A 42 19.31 -1.76 -9.77
C GLU A 42 20.06 -2.96 -9.21
N ALA A 43 21.09 -3.45 -9.92
CA ALA A 43 21.94 -4.52 -9.44
C ALA A 43 22.75 -4.09 -8.20
N GLU A 44 23.36 -2.90 -8.23
CA GLU A 44 24.04 -2.32 -7.07
C GLU A 44 23.12 -2.18 -5.87
N ARG A 45 21.88 -1.71 -6.10
CA ARG A 45 20.87 -1.55 -5.06
C ARG A 45 20.50 -2.87 -4.37
N ARG A 46 20.43 -3.97 -5.15
CA ARG A 46 20.08 -5.32 -4.64
C ARG A 46 21.30 -6.11 -4.15
N GLY A 47 22.51 -5.55 -4.23
CA GLY A 47 23.74 -6.26 -3.90
C GLY A 47 24.06 -7.43 -4.85
N LEU A 48 23.52 -7.38 -6.08
CA LEU A 48 23.65 -8.40 -7.12
C LEU A 48 24.63 -7.92 -8.21
N ASN A 49 25.20 -8.85 -8.96
CA ASN A 49 25.84 -8.47 -10.22
C ASN A 49 24.80 -8.41 -11.36
N LYS A 50 25.14 -7.74 -12.47
CA LYS A 50 24.26 -7.57 -13.63
C LYS A 50 23.67 -8.87 -14.18
N SER A 51 24.46 -9.94 -14.20
CA SER A 51 24.01 -11.24 -14.69
C SER A 51 22.97 -11.87 -13.75
N GLN A 52 23.17 -11.73 -12.45
CA GLN A 52 22.21 -12.23 -11.46
C GLN A 52 20.89 -11.47 -11.52
N LEU A 53 20.92 -10.15 -11.69
CA LEU A 53 19.70 -9.36 -11.86
C LEU A 53 19.00 -9.69 -13.18
N ALA A 54 19.74 -9.83 -14.28
CA ALA A 54 19.16 -10.19 -15.56
C ALA A 54 18.57 -11.62 -15.56
N ASP A 55 19.21 -12.57 -14.89
CA ASP A 55 18.66 -13.92 -14.71
C ASP A 55 17.35 -13.88 -13.89
N LEU A 56 17.30 -13.05 -12.85
CA LEU A 56 16.08 -12.82 -12.07
C LEU A 56 14.95 -12.20 -12.90
N LEU A 57 15.25 -11.17 -13.68
CA LEU A 57 14.28 -10.50 -14.55
C LEU A 57 13.79 -11.40 -15.68
N LEU A 58 14.69 -12.17 -16.31
CA LEU A 58 14.34 -13.10 -17.38
C LEU A 58 13.55 -14.30 -16.87
N ASN A 59 13.92 -14.85 -15.70
CA ASN A 59 13.17 -15.91 -15.06
C ASN A 59 11.82 -15.41 -14.51
N GLY A 60 11.73 -14.18 -14.04
CA GLY A 60 10.47 -13.54 -13.66
C GLY A 60 9.53 -13.25 -14.85
N GLN A 61 10.08 -13.08 -16.06
CA GLN A 61 9.28 -12.96 -17.30
C GLN A 61 8.89 -14.32 -17.89
N LEU A 62 9.63 -15.37 -17.56
CA LEU A 62 9.35 -16.75 -18.00
C LEU A 62 8.48 -17.53 -17.02
N THR A 63 8.54 -17.21 -15.74
CA THR A 63 7.47 -17.56 -14.78
C THR A 63 6.38 -16.52 -15.00
N GLN A 64 5.13 -16.96 -15.25
CA GLN A 64 3.94 -16.09 -15.34
C GLN A 64 4.11 -14.92 -14.39
N SER A 65 4.05 -13.67 -14.91
CA SER A 65 4.19 -12.47 -14.08
C SER A 65 3.28 -12.65 -12.87
N ALA A 66 3.87 -12.71 -11.68
CA ALA A 66 3.08 -12.88 -10.47
C ALA A 66 1.99 -11.81 -10.52
N GLU A 67 0.73 -12.24 -10.57
CA GLU A 67 -0.39 -11.29 -10.65
C GLU A 67 -0.28 -10.38 -9.42
N LYS A 68 -0.09 -9.11 -9.69
CA LYS A 68 0.11 -8.11 -8.64
C LYS A 68 -1.17 -7.89 -7.84
N PRO A 69 -1.09 -7.71 -6.52
CA PRO A 69 -2.25 -7.38 -5.70
C PRO A 69 -2.81 -6.01 -6.05
N THR A 70 -4.08 -5.78 -5.74
CA THR A 70 -4.62 -4.42 -5.69
C THR A 70 -4.21 -3.77 -4.38
N ILE A 71 -3.49 -2.65 -4.44
CA ILE A 71 -3.06 -1.91 -3.26
C ILE A 71 -3.98 -0.73 -3.03
N ILE A 72 -4.53 -0.64 -1.81
CA ILE A 72 -5.44 0.43 -1.39
C ILE A 72 -4.81 1.16 -0.21
N SER A 73 -4.36 2.40 -0.44
CA SER A 73 -3.85 3.25 0.64
C SER A 73 -4.96 4.15 1.18
N ILE A 74 -5.24 4.06 2.48
CA ILE A 74 -6.30 4.85 3.12
C ILE A 74 -5.64 5.96 3.92
N MET A 75 -5.79 7.20 3.45
CA MET A 75 -5.09 8.33 4.04
C MET A 75 -5.94 9.60 4.09
N SER A 76 -5.70 10.42 5.08
CA SER A 76 -6.26 11.76 5.23
C SER A 76 -5.47 12.51 6.29
N TYR A 77 -5.14 13.77 6.03
CA TYR A 77 -4.49 14.66 7.01
C TYR A 77 -5.33 14.86 8.27
N LYS A 78 -6.65 14.74 8.15
CA LYS A 78 -7.56 14.93 9.28
C LYS A 78 -7.69 13.65 10.11
N GLY A 79 -7.58 13.79 11.43
CA GLY A 79 -7.92 12.74 12.38
C GLY A 79 -9.44 12.56 12.52
N GLY A 80 -9.89 11.36 12.93
CA GLY A 80 -11.29 11.11 13.24
C GLY A 80 -12.23 11.10 12.03
N VAL A 81 -11.74 10.77 10.83
CA VAL A 81 -12.52 10.64 9.59
C VAL A 81 -12.78 9.18 9.20
N ALA A 82 -12.67 8.26 10.13
CA ALA A 82 -12.91 6.82 9.97
C ALA A 82 -11.88 6.09 9.05
N LYS A 83 -10.61 6.50 8.99
CA LYS A 83 -9.55 5.76 8.26
C LYS A 83 -9.48 4.30 8.72
N THR A 84 -9.13 4.08 9.98
CA THR A 84 -8.97 2.74 10.59
C THR A 84 -10.24 1.90 10.48
N THR A 85 -11.42 2.50 10.72
CA THR A 85 -12.70 1.80 10.52
C THR A 85 -12.87 1.35 9.07
N THR A 86 -12.51 2.21 8.10
CA THR A 86 -12.57 1.87 6.68
C THR A 86 -11.60 0.73 6.35
N SER A 87 -10.37 0.80 6.84
CA SER A 87 -9.33 -0.22 6.62
C SER A 87 -9.76 -1.59 7.14
N THR A 88 -10.23 -1.65 8.39
CA THR A 88 -10.64 -2.91 9.02
C THR A 88 -11.94 -3.47 8.44
N CYS A 89 -12.92 -2.60 8.13
CA CYS A 89 -14.17 -3.03 7.49
C CYS A 89 -13.92 -3.56 6.08
N LEU A 90 -13.12 -2.88 5.25
CA LEU A 90 -12.80 -3.34 3.92
C LEU A 90 -12.06 -4.67 3.94
N ALA A 91 -11.09 -4.85 4.85
CA ALA A 91 -10.36 -6.10 4.97
C ALA A 91 -11.29 -7.28 5.24
N VAL A 92 -12.20 -7.14 6.21
CA VAL A 92 -13.17 -8.20 6.54
C VAL A 92 -14.18 -8.40 5.41
N CYS A 93 -14.73 -7.32 4.81
CA CYS A 93 -15.70 -7.45 3.72
C CYS A 93 -15.09 -8.15 2.50
N LEU A 94 -13.88 -7.79 2.08
CA LEU A 94 -13.19 -8.44 0.96
C LEU A 94 -12.88 -9.91 1.27
N SER A 95 -12.52 -10.22 2.53
CA SER A 95 -12.31 -11.63 2.91
C SER A 95 -13.62 -12.44 2.95
N GLU A 96 -14.76 -11.84 3.34
CA GLU A 96 -16.10 -12.46 3.21
C GLU A 96 -16.46 -12.75 1.75
N MET A 97 -15.92 -12.00 0.78
CA MET A 97 -16.06 -12.22 -0.66
C MET A 97 -15.08 -13.30 -1.20
N GLY A 98 -14.23 -13.86 -0.36
CA GLY A 98 -13.28 -14.94 -0.69
C GLY A 98 -11.87 -14.49 -1.00
N TYR A 99 -11.57 -13.20 -0.95
CA TYR A 99 -10.24 -12.65 -1.22
C TYR A 99 -9.29 -12.82 -0.03
N LYS A 100 -8.00 -12.97 -0.33
CA LYS A 100 -6.91 -12.97 0.66
C LYS A 100 -6.37 -11.56 0.82
N VAL A 101 -6.44 -11.01 2.04
CA VAL A 101 -6.17 -9.60 2.33
C VAL A 101 -5.02 -9.45 3.31
N LEU A 102 -4.05 -8.60 2.97
CA LEU A 102 -3.03 -8.12 3.91
C LEU A 102 -3.36 -6.69 4.33
N VAL A 103 -3.42 -6.42 5.62
CA VAL A 103 -3.53 -5.06 6.14
C VAL A 103 -2.18 -4.63 6.71
N ILE A 104 -1.69 -3.46 6.30
CA ILE A 104 -0.44 -2.87 6.82
C ILE A 104 -0.82 -1.65 7.65
N ASP A 105 -0.58 -1.73 8.95
CA ASP A 105 -0.83 -0.64 9.89
C ASP A 105 0.35 0.34 9.88
N MET A 106 0.12 1.55 9.36
CA MET A 106 1.11 2.63 9.25
C MET A 106 0.81 3.78 10.24
N ASP A 107 0.08 3.50 11.32
CA ASP A 107 -0.12 4.45 12.42
C ASP A 107 0.56 3.93 13.70
N GLY A 108 1.43 4.73 14.31
CA GLY A 108 2.08 4.40 15.59
C GLY A 108 1.11 4.19 16.76
N GLN A 109 -0.16 4.57 16.60
CA GLN A 109 -1.21 4.25 17.58
C GLN A 109 -1.64 2.77 17.52
N GLY A 110 -1.37 2.06 16.41
CA GLY A 110 -1.67 0.64 16.28
C GLY A 110 -3.17 0.30 16.33
N ASN A 111 -4.04 1.20 15.91
CA ASN A 111 -5.49 1.01 16.04
C ASN A 111 -6.02 -0.14 15.16
N VAL A 112 -5.48 -0.32 13.95
CA VAL A 112 -5.78 -1.49 13.11
C VAL A 112 -5.30 -2.76 13.77
N SER A 113 -4.05 -2.74 14.25
CA SER A 113 -3.42 -3.89 14.94
C SER A 113 -4.22 -4.34 16.16
N GLN A 114 -4.78 -3.38 16.93
CA GLN A 114 -5.67 -3.66 18.06
C GLN A 114 -7.00 -4.28 17.60
N SER A 115 -7.63 -3.68 16.60
CA SER A 115 -8.92 -4.17 16.07
C SER A 115 -8.82 -5.55 15.43
N LEU A 116 -7.66 -5.88 14.85
CA LEU A 116 -7.39 -7.20 14.26
C LEU A 116 -6.71 -8.18 15.23
N ARG A 117 -6.58 -7.81 16.53
CA ARG A 117 -6.07 -8.64 17.64
C ARG A 117 -4.64 -9.14 17.47
N VAL A 118 -3.79 -8.34 16.81
CA VAL A 118 -2.35 -8.64 16.59
C VAL A 118 -1.42 -7.61 17.25
N TYR A 119 -1.97 -6.71 18.06
CA TYR A 119 -1.21 -5.65 18.73
C TYR A 119 -0.39 -6.19 19.90
N ASP A 120 0.89 -5.83 19.94
CA ASP A 120 1.76 -6.07 21.09
C ASP A 120 2.02 -4.78 21.88
N PRO A 121 1.39 -4.61 23.07
CA PRO A 121 1.54 -3.41 23.88
C PRO A 121 2.95 -3.28 24.50
N ARG A 122 3.72 -4.38 24.59
CA ARG A 122 5.09 -4.36 25.12
C ARG A 122 6.11 -3.95 24.08
N SER A 123 5.72 -4.01 22.80
CA SER A 123 6.60 -3.72 21.67
C SER A 123 7.85 -4.60 21.59
N GLU A 124 7.76 -5.82 22.08
CA GLU A 124 8.83 -6.82 22.02
C GLU A 124 8.82 -7.53 20.66
N GLU A 125 7.64 -7.66 20.06
CA GLU A 125 7.48 -8.32 18.77
C GLU A 125 7.78 -7.38 17.62
N ALA A 126 8.15 -7.97 16.47
CA ALA A 126 8.40 -7.23 15.24
C ALA A 126 7.13 -6.55 14.72
N CYS A 127 7.29 -5.36 14.17
CA CYS A 127 6.22 -4.55 13.60
C CYS A 127 6.71 -3.84 12.32
N ILE A 128 5.87 -3.05 11.68
CA ILE A 128 6.19 -2.29 10.47
C ILE A 128 7.44 -1.42 10.61
N ALA A 129 7.79 -0.98 11.82
CA ALA A 129 9.04 -0.27 12.10
C ALA A 129 10.28 -1.06 11.68
N ASP A 130 10.28 -2.39 11.93
CA ASP A 130 11.40 -3.28 11.62
C ASP A 130 11.56 -3.52 10.12
N VAL A 131 10.52 -3.26 9.33
CA VAL A 131 10.54 -3.34 7.87
C VAL A 131 11.07 -2.04 7.25
N LEU A 132 10.61 -0.89 7.75
CA LEU A 132 10.89 0.39 7.12
C LEU A 132 12.23 1.01 7.51
N TYR A 133 12.72 0.78 8.72
CA TYR A 133 14.00 1.30 9.17
C TYR A 133 14.75 0.31 10.07
N GLN A 134 16.02 0.59 10.27
CA GLN A 134 16.88 -0.27 11.06
C GLN A 134 16.54 -0.13 12.54
N THR A 135 15.99 -1.18 13.14
CA THR A 135 15.67 -1.22 14.58
C THR A 135 16.72 -1.99 15.39
N THR A 136 17.61 -2.72 14.70
CA THR A 136 18.67 -3.52 15.33
C THR A 136 20.07 -2.93 15.09
N PRO A 137 21.02 -3.15 16.00
CA PRO A 137 22.41 -2.67 15.83
C PRO A 137 23.12 -3.20 14.58
N ASN A 138 22.69 -4.35 14.06
CA ASN A 138 23.28 -4.99 12.87
C ASN A 138 22.73 -4.47 11.53
N GLY A 139 21.83 -3.50 11.56
CA GLY A 139 21.39 -2.78 10.40
C GLY A 139 20.52 -3.56 9.40
N GLN A 140 20.09 -4.77 9.69
CA GLN A 140 19.22 -5.55 8.83
C GLN A 140 17.75 -5.24 9.13
N ARG A 141 17.00 -4.85 8.09
CA ARG A 141 15.55 -4.73 8.14
C ARG A 141 14.93 -6.12 8.00
N LYS A 142 13.72 -6.30 8.54
CA LYS A 142 12.93 -7.51 8.36
C LYS A 142 12.15 -7.45 7.07
N SER A 143 11.79 -8.62 6.53
CA SER A 143 10.82 -8.71 5.45
C SER A 143 9.40 -8.50 5.98
N LEU A 144 8.44 -8.18 5.10
CA LEU A 144 7.02 -8.16 5.49
C LEU A 144 6.55 -9.55 5.95
N ARG A 145 7.10 -10.61 5.34
CA ARG A 145 6.78 -12.00 5.71
C ARG A 145 7.17 -12.34 7.14
N ASP A 146 8.32 -11.85 7.60
CA ASP A 146 8.80 -12.07 8.99
C ASP A 146 7.93 -11.36 10.02
N VAL A 147 7.19 -10.32 9.61
CA VAL A 147 6.46 -9.42 10.51
C VAL A 147 4.95 -9.65 10.45
N MET A 148 4.42 -10.07 9.29
CA MET A 148 2.98 -10.28 9.15
C MET A 148 2.47 -11.41 10.05
N LYS A 149 1.26 -11.25 10.54
CA LYS A 149 0.59 -12.20 11.43
C LYS A 149 -0.78 -12.56 10.86
N PRO A 150 -1.22 -13.82 11.02
CA PRO A 150 -2.62 -14.16 10.81
C PRO A 150 -3.47 -13.43 11.86
N THR A 151 -4.71 -13.10 11.51
CA THR A 151 -5.67 -12.49 12.41
C THR A 151 -6.77 -13.49 12.81
N ASP A 152 -7.67 -13.09 13.70
CA ASP A 152 -8.85 -13.90 14.04
C ASP A 152 -9.89 -13.95 12.88
N TYR A 153 -9.66 -13.22 11.79
CA TYR A 153 -10.55 -13.14 10.62
C TYR A 153 -9.99 -13.98 9.49
N ASN A 154 -10.85 -14.86 8.92
CA ASN A 154 -10.43 -15.77 7.85
C ASN A 154 -9.85 -14.98 6.65
N ASN A 155 -8.75 -15.46 6.09
CA ASN A 155 -8.04 -14.84 4.96
C ASN A 155 -7.57 -13.37 5.18
N VAL A 156 -7.58 -12.86 6.42
CA VAL A 156 -7.05 -11.55 6.77
C VAL A 156 -5.75 -11.69 7.54
N PHE A 157 -4.70 -11.08 7.02
CA PHE A 157 -3.38 -10.99 7.65
C PHE A 157 -3.07 -9.53 7.96
N CYS A 158 -2.22 -9.30 8.96
CA CYS A 158 -1.84 -7.95 9.34
C CYS A 158 -0.34 -7.84 9.58
N VAL A 159 0.28 -6.80 9.03
CA VAL A 159 1.58 -6.29 9.48
C VAL A 159 1.30 -5.27 10.58
N PRO A 160 1.57 -5.61 11.85
CA PRO A 160 1.17 -4.76 12.96
C PRO A 160 2.04 -3.52 13.11
N SER A 161 1.48 -2.51 13.74
CA SER A 161 2.17 -1.33 14.25
C SER A 161 2.09 -1.26 15.77
N ASN A 162 2.99 -0.51 16.36
CA ASN A 162 2.97 -0.16 17.77
C ASN A 162 3.69 1.18 17.99
N PHE A 163 3.82 1.63 19.25
CA PHE A 163 4.39 2.95 19.56
C PHE A 163 5.86 3.12 19.09
N ARG A 164 6.62 2.04 18.80
CA ARG A 164 7.96 2.15 18.18
C ARG A 164 7.90 2.81 16.80
N PHE A 165 6.75 2.77 16.14
CA PHE A 165 6.53 3.42 14.86
C PHE A 165 6.17 4.91 14.98
N ALA A 166 5.93 5.43 16.18
CA ALA A 166 5.58 6.85 16.39
C ALA A 166 6.64 7.85 15.86
N ASP A 167 7.91 7.45 15.89
CA ASP A 167 9.05 8.25 15.44
C ASP A 167 9.50 7.95 14.00
N ALA A 168 8.71 7.20 13.24
CA ALA A 168 9.09 6.68 11.92
C ALA A 168 9.55 7.78 10.94
N ASP A 169 8.85 8.91 10.87
CA ASP A 169 9.24 10.02 10.01
C ASP A 169 10.64 10.55 10.34
N THR A 170 10.93 10.75 11.61
CA THR A 170 12.25 11.22 12.06
C THR A 170 13.34 10.22 11.75
N ARG A 171 13.10 8.93 11.99
CA ARG A 171 14.07 7.86 11.73
C ARG A 171 14.34 7.68 10.26
N LEU A 172 13.29 7.68 9.42
CA LEU A 172 13.44 7.59 7.97
C LEU A 172 14.23 8.76 7.39
N LYS A 173 13.98 9.98 7.85
CA LYS A 173 14.72 11.16 7.42
C LYS A 173 16.16 11.21 7.92
N ALA A 174 16.46 10.58 9.04
CA ALA A 174 17.82 10.52 9.60
C ALA A 174 18.72 9.51 8.87
N GLU A 175 18.16 8.57 8.13
CA GLU A 175 18.97 7.63 7.36
C GLU A 175 19.54 8.28 6.10
N ILE A 176 20.87 8.26 5.97
CA ILE A 176 21.62 8.86 4.85
C ILE A 176 21.43 8.06 3.56
N ALA A 177 20.99 6.81 3.64
CA ALA A 177 20.74 5.95 2.50
C ALA A 177 19.59 6.47 1.64
N GLY A 178 19.79 6.56 0.34
CA GLY A 178 18.73 6.93 -0.62
C GLY A 178 17.56 5.91 -0.62
N GLY A 179 16.42 6.32 -1.17
CA GLY A 179 15.28 5.43 -1.36
C GLY A 179 14.46 5.16 -0.09
N VAL A 180 14.52 6.06 0.91
CA VAL A 180 13.72 5.96 2.14
C VAL A 180 12.22 6.05 1.88
N ASP A 181 11.81 6.63 0.79
CA ASP A 181 10.44 6.82 0.32
C ASP A 181 9.87 5.61 -0.46
N THR A 182 10.73 4.65 -0.85
CA THR A 182 10.35 3.45 -1.62
C THR A 182 10.37 2.16 -0.81
N ARG A 183 10.70 2.22 0.46
CA ARG A 183 10.94 1.02 1.27
C ARG A 183 9.74 0.10 1.37
N LEU A 184 8.55 0.67 1.55
CA LEU A 184 7.33 -0.12 1.60
C LEU A 184 7.00 -0.75 0.23
N CYS A 185 7.21 0.01 -0.86
CA CYS A 185 7.05 -0.49 -2.22
C CYS A 185 7.90 -1.74 -2.45
N TYR A 186 9.21 -1.65 -2.19
CA TYR A 186 10.13 -2.77 -2.36
C TYR A 186 9.83 -3.94 -1.42
N ALA A 187 9.44 -3.66 -0.17
CA ALA A 187 9.07 -4.72 0.76
C ALA A 187 7.83 -5.49 0.28
N ILE A 188 6.88 -4.82 -0.39
CA ILE A 188 5.72 -5.48 -1.01
C ILE A 188 6.14 -6.26 -2.26
N GLU A 189 6.97 -5.70 -3.13
CA GLU A 189 7.50 -6.41 -4.30
C GLU A 189 8.23 -7.69 -3.87
N ASP A 190 9.13 -7.59 -2.88
CA ASP A 190 9.87 -8.73 -2.34
C ASP A 190 8.91 -9.81 -1.78
N LEU A 191 7.85 -9.42 -1.06
CA LEU A 191 6.84 -10.34 -0.53
C LEU A 191 6.10 -11.08 -1.67
N VAL A 192 5.66 -10.36 -2.70
CA VAL A 192 4.94 -10.92 -3.86
C VAL A 192 5.84 -11.89 -4.63
N GLU A 193 7.11 -11.53 -4.86
CA GLU A 193 8.09 -12.39 -5.52
C GLU A 193 8.40 -13.65 -4.69
N GLU A 194 8.54 -13.51 -3.37
CA GLU A 194 8.80 -14.63 -2.45
C GLU A 194 7.63 -15.62 -2.43
N MET A 195 6.40 -15.13 -2.28
CA MET A 195 5.19 -15.98 -2.31
C MET A 195 5.05 -16.72 -3.64
N ALA A 196 5.26 -16.05 -4.76
CA ALA A 196 5.21 -16.65 -6.08
C ALA A 196 6.28 -17.75 -6.27
N ARG A 197 7.49 -17.54 -5.73
CA ARG A 197 8.60 -18.51 -5.80
C ARG A 197 8.33 -19.75 -4.97
N GLU A 198 7.67 -19.61 -3.82
CA GLU A 198 7.36 -20.70 -2.90
C GLU A 198 6.05 -21.42 -3.27
N GLY A 199 5.27 -20.86 -4.19
CA GLY A 199 3.97 -21.41 -4.60
C GLY A 199 2.88 -21.17 -3.56
N ASP A 200 3.06 -20.17 -2.70
CA ASP A 200 2.05 -19.77 -1.72
C ASP A 200 0.89 -19.02 -2.41
N ASP A 201 -0.29 -19.13 -1.81
CA ASP A 201 -1.45 -18.34 -2.25
C ASP A 201 -1.16 -16.84 -2.08
N ARG A 202 -1.26 -16.10 -3.18
CA ARG A 202 -1.03 -14.65 -3.21
C ARG A 202 -2.05 -13.88 -2.39
N PHE A 203 -1.71 -12.65 -2.05
CA PHE A 203 -2.69 -11.66 -1.61
C PHE A 203 -3.39 -11.04 -2.83
N ASP A 204 -4.72 -10.96 -2.77
CA ASP A 204 -5.54 -10.27 -3.78
C ASP A 204 -5.55 -8.76 -3.52
N TYR A 205 -5.60 -8.39 -2.24
CA TYR A 205 -5.61 -7.00 -1.78
C TYR A 205 -4.57 -6.75 -0.70
N ILE A 206 -3.94 -5.57 -0.78
CA ILE A 206 -3.12 -5.02 0.31
C ILE A 206 -3.70 -3.68 0.70
N ILE A 207 -4.17 -3.55 1.94
CA ILE A 207 -4.74 -2.32 2.50
C ILE A 207 -3.71 -1.66 3.40
N ILE A 208 -3.40 -0.38 3.16
CA ILE A 208 -2.43 0.39 3.96
C ILE A 208 -3.20 1.46 4.73
N ASP A 209 -3.26 1.32 6.06
CA ASP A 209 -3.88 2.32 6.96
C ASP A 209 -2.87 3.36 7.39
N CYS A 210 -3.04 4.61 6.97
CA CYS A 210 -2.12 5.69 7.28
C CYS A 210 -2.54 6.49 8.52
N GLY A 211 -1.56 6.92 9.31
CA GLY A 211 -1.78 7.89 10.38
C GLY A 211 -2.28 9.26 9.87
N PRO A 212 -2.68 10.18 10.77
CA PRO A 212 -3.21 11.50 10.39
C PRO A 212 -2.09 12.51 10.09
N ARG A 213 -1.01 12.09 9.44
CA ARG A 213 0.15 12.92 9.09
C ARG A 213 0.43 12.83 7.59
N LEU A 214 1.04 13.86 7.03
CA LEU A 214 1.53 13.90 5.65
C LEU A 214 3.06 13.97 5.69
N ASP A 215 3.69 12.89 6.06
CA ASP A 215 5.12 12.76 6.31
C ASP A 215 5.74 11.65 5.44
N MET A 216 6.96 11.21 5.74
CA MET A 216 7.66 10.17 5.00
C MET A 216 6.93 8.81 5.04
N THR A 217 6.16 8.54 6.10
CA THR A 217 5.36 7.31 6.17
C THR A 217 4.21 7.33 5.17
N THR A 218 3.53 8.48 5.03
CA THR A 218 2.50 8.70 4.01
C THR A 218 3.09 8.64 2.60
N THR A 219 4.28 9.20 2.38
CA THR A 219 4.98 9.10 1.09
C THR A 219 5.25 7.63 0.73
N ASN A 220 5.72 6.81 1.68
CA ASN A 220 5.88 5.36 1.48
C ASN A 220 4.56 4.67 1.10
N ALA A 221 3.44 5.03 1.74
CA ALA A 221 2.14 4.46 1.44
C ALA A 221 1.62 4.87 0.04
N ILE A 222 1.92 6.08 -0.43
CA ILE A 222 1.61 6.52 -1.79
C ILE A 222 2.48 5.76 -2.81
N VAL A 223 3.79 5.68 -2.58
CA VAL A 223 4.74 5.04 -3.49
C VAL A 223 4.51 3.52 -3.56
N ALA A 224 4.01 2.91 -2.49
CA ALA A 224 3.67 1.50 -2.44
C ALA A 224 2.68 1.06 -3.54
N LEU A 225 1.86 1.98 -4.08
CA LEU A 225 0.96 1.65 -5.19
C LEU A 225 1.69 1.17 -6.46
N GLU A 226 2.97 1.52 -6.64
CA GLU A 226 3.79 1.04 -7.77
C GLU A 226 4.00 -0.49 -7.76
N ALA A 227 3.96 -1.11 -6.56
CA ALA A 227 4.06 -2.55 -6.41
C ALA A 227 2.76 -3.29 -6.78
N GLY A 228 1.63 -2.57 -6.86
CA GLY A 228 0.32 -3.13 -7.15
C GLY A 228 -0.03 -3.20 -8.65
N ASN A 229 -1.25 -3.64 -8.93
CA ASN A 229 -1.84 -3.65 -10.27
C ASN A 229 -2.42 -2.27 -10.65
N ASN A 230 -3.00 -2.17 -11.86
CA ASN A 230 -3.54 -0.90 -12.38
C ASN A 230 -4.80 -0.40 -11.64
N ALA A 231 -5.47 -1.25 -10.86
CA ALA A 231 -6.62 -0.89 -10.05
C ALA A 231 -6.22 -0.34 -8.66
N SER A 232 -4.91 -0.34 -8.34
CA SER A 232 -4.39 0.23 -7.09
C SER A 232 -4.70 1.72 -6.98
N HIS A 233 -5.23 2.14 -5.83
CA HIS A 233 -5.72 3.51 -5.66
C HIS A 233 -5.64 3.98 -4.20
N ILE A 234 -5.89 5.29 -4.02
CA ILE A 234 -5.96 5.92 -2.71
C ILE A 234 -7.41 6.21 -2.36
N ILE A 235 -7.84 5.80 -1.18
CA ILE A 235 -9.10 6.22 -0.57
C ILE A 235 -8.82 7.38 0.38
N ILE A 236 -9.54 8.50 0.19
CA ILE A 236 -9.46 9.66 1.08
C ILE A 236 -10.79 9.77 1.84
N PRO A 237 -10.89 9.19 3.06
CA PRO A 237 -12.08 9.36 3.87
C PRO A 237 -12.20 10.81 4.35
N ILE A 238 -13.39 11.38 4.22
CA ILE A 238 -13.68 12.71 4.72
C ILE A 238 -15.01 12.76 5.46
N LYS A 239 -15.01 13.48 6.58
CA LYS A 239 -16.25 13.95 7.19
C LYS A 239 -16.56 15.33 6.61
N VAL A 240 -17.72 15.49 5.99
CA VAL A 240 -18.12 16.76 5.37
C VAL A 240 -18.48 17.78 6.46
N ASP A 241 -17.49 18.60 6.84
CA ASP A 241 -17.64 19.70 7.79
C ASP A 241 -16.80 20.92 7.33
N GLY A 242 -16.91 22.05 8.03
CA GLY A 242 -16.28 23.31 7.63
C GLY A 242 -14.73 23.28 7.52
N PHE A 243 -14.06 22.27 8.10
CA PHE A 243 -12.61 22.11 8.05
C PHE A 243 -12.19 21.00 7.06
N ALA A 244 -13.13 20.31 6.41
CA ALA A 244 -12.85 19.18 5.52
C ALA A 244 -12.01 19.59 4.31
N ILE A 245 -12.31 20.76 3.73
CA ILE A 245 -11.71 21.24 2.48
C ILE A 245 -10.20 21.47 2.64
N ALA A 246 -9.78 22.14 3.72
CA ALA A 246 -8.36 22.41 3.95
C ALA A 246 -7.53 21.14 4.11
N GLY A 247 -8.01 20.19 4.91
CA GLY A 247 -7.33 18.91 5.10
C GLY A 247 -7.31 18.04 3.84
N LEU A 248 -8.38 18.09 3.04
CA LEU A 248 -8.48 17.38 1.76
C LEU A 248 -7.50 17.96 0.75
N SER A 249 -7.43 19.29 0.59
CA SER A 249 -6.49 19.96 -0.31
C SER A 249 -5.05 19.58 0.03
N GLN A 250 -4.65 19.60 1.30
CA GLN A 250 -3.31 19.20 1.72
C GLN A 250 -3.00 17.74 1.40
N THR A 251 -3.99 16.85 1.56
CA THR A 251 -3.84 15.42 1.20
C THR A 251 -3.62 15.26 -0.30
N ILE A 252 -4.46 15.90 -1.13
CA ILE A 252 -4.36 15.86 -2.60
C ILE A 252 -3.05 16.47 -3.09
N ASP A 253 -2.63 17.60 -2.53
CA ASP A 253 -1.36 18.25 -2.89
C ASP A 253 -0.16 17.34 -2.60
N THR A 254 -0.20 16.60 -1.49
CA THR A 254 0.85 15.62 -1.17
C THR A 254 0.86 14.46 -2.15
N ILE A 255 -0.31 13.89 -2.50
CA ILE A 255 -0.43 12.84 -3.51
C ILE A 255 0.12 13.33 -4.85
N ASN A 256 -0.33 14.49 -5.32
CA ASN A 256 0.07 15.05 -6.61
C ASN A 256 1.57 15.37 -6.68
N ARG A 257 2.15 15.89 -5.59
CA ARG A 257 3.58 16.16 -5.50
C ARG A 257 4.38 14.86 -5.59
N THR A 258 4.02 13.85 -4.82
CA THR A 258 4.69 12.54 -4.85
C THR A 258 4.54 11.89 -6.22
N ALA A 259 3.35 11.92 -6.84
CA ALA A 259 3.12 11.38 -8.16
C ALA A 259 3.90 12.12 -9.27
N LYS A 260 4.09 13.44 -9.15
CA LYS A 260 4.87 14.24 -10.11
C LYS A 260 6.35 13.85 -10.12
N GLU A 261 6.88 13.48 -8.96
CA GLU A 261 8.27 13.01 -8.81
C GLU A 261 8.46 11.58 -9.32
N ARG A 262 7.36 10.85 -9.55
CA ARG A 262 7.34 9.44 -9.90
C ARG A 262 6.52 9.18 -11.16
N ARG A 263 7.17 8.73 -12.24
CA ARG A 263 6.55 8.52 -13.56
C ARG A 263 5.58 7.33 -13.62
N ARG A 264 5.63 6.40 -12.66
CA ARG A 264 4.88 5.13 -12.67
C ARG A 264 3.71 5.08 -11.67
N LEU A 265 3.52 6.10 -10.84
CA LEU A 265 2.43 6.09 -9.88
C LEU A 265 1.08 6.22 -10.58
N PRO A 266 0.15 5.28 -10.35
CA PRO A 266 -1.23 5.48 -10.72
C PRO A 266 -1.78 6.69 -9.96
N GLN A 267 -2.29 7.69 -10.69
CA GLN A 267 -2.88 8.90 -10.09
C GLN A 267 -4.37 8.67 -9.76
N HIS A 268 -4.69 7.50 -9.23
CA HIS A 268 -6.07 7.15 -8.89
C HIS A 268 -6.31 7.37 -7.40
N TRP A 269 -7.08 8.39 -7.08
CA TRP A 269 -7.61 8.59 -5.74
C TRP A 269 -9.10 8.92 -5.81
N LYS A 270 -9.84 8.44 -4.83
CA LYS A 270 -11.27 8.70 -4.69
C LYS A 270 -11.62 9.13 -3.28
N ILE A 271 -12.58 10.02 -3.17
CA ILE A 271 -13.09 10.54 -1.91
C ILE A 271 -14.20 9.63 -1.40
N LEU A 272 -14.06 9.16 -0.16
CA LEU A 272 -15.10 8.47 0.58
C LEU A 272 -15.75 9.42 1.59
N GLN A 273 -17.00 9.78 1.39
CA GLN A 273 -17.75 10.56 2.38
C GLN A 273 -18.14 9.67 3.56
N THR A 274 -17.66 10.01 4.75
CA THR A 274 -17.91 9.27 5.99
C THR A 274 -18.68 10.10 7.00
N MET A 275 -19.31 9.43 7.96
CA MET A 275 -20.06 10.08 9.05
C MET A 275 -21.09 11.09 8.55
N ILE A 276 -21.71 10.82 7.41
CA ILE A 276 -22.65 11.76 6.80
C ILE A 276 -23.96 11.82 7.58
N GLU A 277 -24.54 13.01 7.64
CA GLU A 277 -25.85 13.30 8.21
C GLU A 277 -26.73 13.94 7.11
N ARG A 278 -27.23 13.12 6.17
CA ARG A 278 -27.90 13.54 4.92
C ARG A 278 -29.01 14.60 5.10
N LYS A 279 -29.66 14.59 6.26
CA LYS A 279 -30.81 15.47 6.54
C LYS A 279 -30.39 16.88 6.99
N THR A 280 -29.13 17.12 7.30
CA THR A 280 -28.66 18.41 7.80
C THR A 280 -28.34 19.38 6.67
N SER A 281 -28.66 20.68 6.88
CA SER A 281 -28.27 21.75 5.96
C SER A 281 -26.75 21.86 5.84
N ALA A 282 -26.02 21.64 6.95
CA ALA A 282 -24.57 21.69 7.00
C ALA A 282 -23.92 20.66 6.02
N TYR A 283 -24.45 19.43 5.95
CA TYR A 283 -23.99 18.43 5.01
C TYR A 283 -24.21 18.85 3.55
N LYS A 284 -25.39 19.41 3.24
CA LYS A 284 -25.73 19.86 1.87
C LYS A 284 -24.78 20.97 1.41
N VAL A 285 -24.63 22.02 2.23
CA VAL A 285 -23.72 23.15 1.96
C VAL A 285 -22.27 22.67 1.86
N GLY A 286 -21.85 21.79 2.75
CA GLY A 286 -20.52 21.21 2.71
C GLY A 286 -20.22 20.43 1.43
N CYS A 287 -21.20 19.69 0.89
CA CYS A 287 -21.04 19.00 -0.39
C CYS A 287 -20.92 19.99 -1.58
N GLU A 288 -21.62 21.11 -1.56
CA GLU A 288 -21.51 22.15 -2.59
C GLU A 288 -20.12 22.78 -2.55
N LEU A 289 -19.66 23.18 -1.37
CA LEU A 289 -18.33 23.76 -1.17
C LEU A 289 -17.20 22.79 -1.59
N LEU A 290 -17.34 21.50 -1.32
CA LEU A 290 -16.38 20.47 -1.76
C LEU A 290 -16.30 20.38 -3.28
N LYS A 291 -17.45 20.40 -3.96
CA LYS A 291 -17.51 20.37 -5.42
C LYS A 291 -16.91 21.63 -6.06
N GLU A 292 -17.11 22.78 -5.45
CA GLU A 292 -16.52 24.06 -5.89
C GLU A 292 -15.00 24.07 -5.68
N ALA A 293 -14.53 23.57 -4.52
CA ALA A 293 -13.12 23.58 -4.16
C ALA A 293 -12.30 22.58 -4.99
N ILE A 294 -12.89 21.42 -5.34
CA ILE A 294 -12.20 20.33 -6.06
C ILE A 294 -13.15 19.81 -7.16
N PRO A 295 -13.31 20.55 -8.27
CA PRO A 295 -14.30 20.24 -9.31
C PRO A 295 -14.12 18.89 -9.99
N ASN A 296 -12.88 18.40 -10.08
CA ASN A 296 -12.51 17.16 -10.77
C ASN A 296 -12.31 15.98 -9.80
N ALA A 297 -12.74 16.10 -8.55
CA ALA A 297 -12.60 15.02 -7.59
C ALA A 297 -13.53 13.85 -7.96
N GLU A 298 -12.98 12.65 -7.92
CA GLU A 298 -13.76 11.41 -8.00
C GLU A 298 -14.27 11.01 -6.61
N TYR A 299 -15.52 10.57 -6.55
CA TYR A 299 -16.15 10.13 -5.33
C TYR A 299 -16.62 8.69 -5.47
N PHE A 300 -16.55 7.93 -4.37
CA PHE A 300 -17.30 6.69 -4.28
C PHE A 300 -18.81 6.98 -4.31
N ASN A 301 -19.57 6.12 -4.97
CA ASN A 301 -21.04 6.17 -4.94
C ASN A 301 -21.53 5.89 -3.52
N THR A 302 -20.88 4.94 -2.88
CA THR A 302 -21.11 4.56 -1.49
C THR A 302 -20.70 5.67 -0.53
N LYS A 303 -21.54 5.89 0.47
CA LYS A 303 -21.32 6.88 1.54
C LYS A 303 -21.63 6.25 2.88
N ILE A 304 -20.80 6.52 3.87
CA ILE A 304 -20.92 5.94 5.21
C ILE A 304 -21.64 6.90 6.14
N GLU A 305 -22.79 6.52 6.63
CA GLU A 305 -23.59 7.34 7.52
C GLU A 305 -23.05 7.30 8.96
N LYS A 306 -23.24 8.40 9.68
CA LYS A 306 -22.93 8.49 11.10
C LYS A 306 -23.83 7.55 11.89
N SER A 307 -23.22 6.81 12.84
CA SER A 307 -23.94 5.90 13.73
C SER A 307 -23.22 5.79 15.07
N THR A 308 -23.97 5.54 16.13
CA THR A 308 -23.43 5.33 17.49
C THR A 308 -22.73 3.98 17.64
N VAL A 309 -23.05 3.00 16.80
CA VAL A 309 -22.39 1.67 16.86
C VAL A 309 -20.92 1.71 16.41
N VAL A 310 -20.50 2.72 15.64
CA VAL A 310 -19.09 2.82 15.19
C VAL A 310 -18.14 3.11 16.37
N PRO A 311 -18.39 4.11 17.24
CA PRO A 311 -17.63 4.29 18.48
C PRO A 311 -17.69 3.07 19.41
N GLU A 312 -18.83 2.38 19.50
CA GLU A 312 -18.99 1.18 20.34
C GLU A 312 -18.08 0.04 19.84
N ALA A 313 -18.06 -0.23 18.53
CA ALA A 313 -17.13 -1.19 17.91
C ALA A 313 -15.67 -0.83 18.17
N SER A 314 -15.31 0.45 18.11
CA SER A 314 -13.96 0.95 18.39
C SER A 314 -13.57 0.72 19.87
N LEU A 315 -14.49 0.91 20.80
CA LEU A 315 -14.27 0.61 22.23
C LEU A 315 -14.12 -0.90 22.48
N ALA A 316 -14.84 -1.72 21.73
CA ALA A 316 -14.70 -3.18 21.78
C ALA A 316 -13.41 -3.68 21.10
N MET A 317 -12.66 -2.80 20.41
CA MET A 317 -11.50 -3.16 19.58
C MET A 317 -11.85 -4.23 18.54
N GLU A 318 -12.99 -4.08 17.89
CA GLU A 318 -13.48 -4.99 16.86
C GLU A 318 -13.82 -4.24 15.57
N PRO A 319 -13.62 -4.83 14.37
CA PRO A 319 -14.15 -4.29 13.13
C PRO A 319 -15.68 -4.16 13.22
N LEU A 320 -16.21 -3.05 12.73
CA LEU A 320 -17.66 -2.80 12.78
C LEU A 320 -18.48 -3.92 12.11
N ILE A 321 -17.94 -4.54 11.08
CA ILE A 321 -18.58 -5.62 10.33
C ILE A 321 -18.89 -6.84 11.21
N THR A 322 -18.03 -7.13 12.16
CA THR A 322 -18.20 -8.24 13.12
C THR A 322 -18.97 -7.81 14.36
N TYR A 323 -18.74 -6.60 14.84
CA TYR A 323 -19.44 -6.06 16.01
C TYR A 323 -20.93 -5.81 15.77
N ALA A 324 -21.27 -5.21 14.63
CA ALA A 324 -22.65 -4.86 14.28
C ALA A 324 -22.91 -5.08 12.76
N PRO A 325 -22.96 -6.36 12.31
CA PRO A 325 -23.04 -6.72 10.89
C PRO A 325 -24.25 -6.13 10.16
N ASP A 326 -25.40 -6.03 10.83
CA ASP A 326 -26.67 -5.56 10.27
C ASP A 326 -26.86 -4.04 10.43
N SER A 327 -25.85 -3.36 10.98
CA SER A 327 -25.91 -1.90 11.12
C SER A 327 -25.85 -1.21 9.76
N LYS A 328 -26.49 -0.05 9.65
CA LYS A 328 -26.47 0.72 8.41
C LYS A 328 -25.05 0.99 7.88
N PRO A 329 -24.09 1.47 8.68
CA PRO A 329 -22.72 1.63 8.20
C PRO A 329 -22.04 0.28 7.89
N GLY A 330 -22.35 -0.82 8.59
CA GLY A 330 -21.86 -2.15 8.25
C GLY A 330 -22.28 -2.58 6.84
N MET A 331 -23.58 -2.44 6.50
CA MET A 331 -24.07 -2.70 5.15
C MET A 331 -23.43 -1.77 4.10
N GLN A 332 -23.19 -0.51 4.44
CA GLN A 332 -22.55 0.45 3.55
C GLN A 332 -21.06 0.10 3.28
N TYR A 333 -20.33 -0.44 4.24
CA TYR A 333 -18.97 -0.93 4.00
C TYR A 333 -18.96 -2.17 3.09
N ARG A 334 -19.96 -3.06 3.17
CA ARG A 334 -20.09 -4.16 2.20
C ARG A 334 -20.36 -3.65 0.78
N LEU A 335 -21.21 -2.63 0.63
CA LEU A 335 -21.42 -1.96 -0.67
C LEU A 335 -20.14 -1.30 -1.18
N LEU A 336 -19.33 -0.70 -0.30
CA LEU A 336 -18.05 -0.12 -0.67
C LEU A 336 -17.07 -1.20 -1.18
N ALA A 337 -17.02 -2.36 -0.52
CA ALA A 337 -16.18 -3.47 -0.96
C ALA A 337 -16.61 -4.00 -2.34
N GLN A 338 -17.90 -4.09 -2.62
CA GLN A 338 -18.43 -4.44 -3.95
C GLN A 338 -18.05 -3.39 -5.00
N GLU A 339 -18.21 -2.08 -4.68
CA GLU A 339 -17.82 -1.00 -5.59
C GLU A 339 -16.29 -1.05 -5.92
N ILE A 340 -15.47 -1.43 -4.95
CA ILE A 340 -14.03 -1.62 -5.16
C ILE A 340 -13.73 -2.85 -6.04
N GLU A 341 -14.45 -3.96 -5.82
CA GLU A 341 -14.31 -5.15 -6.65
C GLU A 341 -14.66 -4.84 -8.12
N GLU A 342 -15.77 -4.15 -8.35
CA GLU A 342 -16.17 -3.72 -9.69
C GLU A 342 -15.14 -2.84 -10.41
N MET A 343 -14.32 -2.09 -9.64
CA MET A 343 -13.22 -1.29 -10.21
C MET A 343 -12.04 -2.17 -10.67
N ASN A 344 -11.95 -3.41 -10.18
CA ASN A 344 -10.88 -4.35 -10.52
C ASN A 344 -11.27 -5.30 -11.66
N ALA A 345 -12.57 -5.39 -11.98
CA ALA A 345 -13.11 -6.23 -13.05
C ALA A 345 -12.90 -5.56 -14.43
#